data_2d1df7b081460888fe0fc921f84c51f0
#
_entry.id   2d1df7b081460888fe0fc921f84c51f0
#
_cell.length_a   1.000
_cell.length_b   1.000
_cell.length_c   1.000
_cell.angle_alpha   90.00
_cell.angle_beta   90.00
_cell.angle_gamma   90.00
#
_symmetry.space_group_name_H-M   'P 1'
#
loop_
_entity.id
_entity.type
_entity.pdbx_description
1 polymer ?
#
loop_
_entity_poly.entity_id
_entity_poly.type
_entity_poly.pdbx_seq_one_letter_code
_entity_poly.pdbx_strand_id
1 'polypeptide(L)'
;VMRRARECGAEIVPVDSEHSAIFQCLTGREGELHKILLTGSGGPFRGWTREQTRDVTPEMAVRHPNWSMGAKISVDSATMMNKGLEYIEAMHLFGVTPDDIQVLIHPESVVHSMVELLDGTVIAQLGVPDMGLPIQYALTYPERKPSRSDRLDFTAYPGGLHFYAPDLEALPCLALAMQCARTGGTAPTVMNAANEVAVHLFLEHKIGYHSIYESVAAAVEAIAPVAAPDLDVIRAADQEARTFVRSYFRF
;
A
#
# COMPACT_ATOMS: atom_id res chain seq x y z
N VAL A 1 -8.02 -12.61 11.19
CA VAL A 1 -9.18 -11.70 11.18
C VAL A 1 -10.22 -12.22 10.21
N MET A 2 -9.95 -12.34 8.88
CA MET A 2 -10.93 -12.73 7.84
C MET A 2 -11.66 -14.07 8.11
N ARG A 3 -10.91 -15.10 8.58
CA ARG A 3 -11.54 -16.37 8.98
C ARG A 3 -12.59 -16.15 10.08
N ARG A 4 -12.22 -15.41 11.14
CA ARG A 4 -13.13 -15.15 12.27
C ARG A 4 -14.33 -14.31 11.86
N ALA A 5 -14.14 -13.32 10.97
CA ALA A 5 -15.24 -12.54 10.44
C ALA A 5 -16.27 -13.43 9.73
N ARG A 6 -15.82 -14.33 8.85
CA ARG A 6 -16.69 -15.29 8.16
C ARG A 6 -17.43 -16.22 9.13
N GLU A 7 -16.73 -16.78 10.14
CA GLU A 7 -17.33 -17.64 11.17
C GLU A 7 -18.43 -16.94 11.96
N CYS A 8 -18.30 -15.62 12.19
CA CYS A 8 -19.26 -14.82 12.95
C CYS A 8 -20.29 -14.08 12.08
N GLY A 9 -20.23 -14.21 10.74
CA GLY A 9 -21.07 -13.43 9.84
C GLY A 9 -20.81 -11.91 9.92
N ALA A 10 -19.61 -11.51 10.36
CA ALA A 10 -19.23 -10.11 10.44
C ALA A 10 -18.69 -9.63 9.10
N GLU A 11 -19.20 -8.53 8.60
CA GLU A 11 -18.72 -7.88 7.39
C GLU A 11 -17.52 -6.98 7.71
N ILE A 12 -16.51 -7.00 6.84
CA ILE A 12 -15.35 -6.12 6.91
C ILE A 12 -15.43 -5.16 5.73
N VAL A 13 -15.67 -3.90 6.02
CA VAL A 13 -15.73 -2.83 5.02
C VAL A 13 -14.40 -2.06 5.05
N PRO A 14 -13.61 -2.05 3.98
CA PRO A 14 -12.34 -1.36 3.95
C PRO A 14 -12.52 0.16 3.91
N VAL A 15 -11.58 0.88 4.54
CA VAL A 15 -11.55 2.35 4.61
C VAL A 15 -10.41 2.92 3.77
N ASP A 16 -9.29 2.18 3.62
CA ASP A 16 -8.22 2.58 2.71
C ASP A 16 -8.79 2.81 1.30
N SER A 17 -8.37 3.89 0.63
CA SER A 17 -9.02 4.36 -0.61
C SER A 17 -9.00 3.33 -1.72
N GLU A 18 -7.88 2.64 -1.90
CA GLU A 18 -7.70 1.62 -2.92
C GLU A 18 -8.53 0.37 -2.62
N HIS A 19 -8.53 -0.07 -1.37
CA HIS A 19 -9.32 -1.24 -0.96
C HIS A 19 -10.82 -0.95 -0.96
N SER A 20 -11.21 0.26 -0.56
CA SER A 20 -12.59 0.73 -0.71
C SER A 20 -13.02 0.74 -2.18
N ALA A 21 -12.14 1.19 -3.07
CA ALA A 21 -12.41 1.18 -4.53
C ALA A 21 -12.63 -0.25 -5.06
N ILE A 22 -11.75 -1.19 -4.71
CA ILE A 22 -11.87 -2.59 -5.09
C ILE A 22 -13.18 -3.19 -4.54
N PHE A 23 -13.47 -2.96 -3.25
CA PHE A 23 -14.70 -3.40 -2.61
C PHE A 23 -15.95 -2.88 -3.34
N GLN A 24 -15.96 -1.59 -3.69
CA GLN A 24 -17.07 -0.97 -4.43
C GLN A 24 -17.23 -1.56 -5.83
N CYS A 25 -16.13 -1.87 -6.52
CA CYS A 25 -16.17 -2.51 -7.83
C CYS A 25 -16.69 -3.96 -7.78
N LEU A 26 -16.47 -4.67 -6.67
CA LEU A 26 -16.86 -6.06 -6.48
C LEU A 26 -18.26 -6.23 -5.87
N THR A 27 -18.89 -5.16 -5.38
CA THR A 27 -20.22 -5.24 -4.78
C THR A 27 -21.24 -5.86 -5.75
N GLY A 28 -21.85 -6.98 -5.36
CA GLY A 28 -22.79 -7.75 -6.18
C GLY A 28 -22.14 -8.56 -7.30
N ARG A 29 -20.82 -8.83 -7.22
CA ARG A 29 -20.03 -9.58 -8.20
C ARG A 29 -19.13 -10.62 -7.53
N GLU A 30 -19.65 -11.25 -6.49
CA GLU A 30 -18.93 -12.28 -5.74
C GLU A 30 -18.56 -13.44 -6.67
N GLY A 31 -17.27 -13.78 -6.73
CA GLY A 31 -16.75 -14.88 -7.57
C GLY A 31 -16.46 -14.51 -9.03
N GLU A 32 -16.66 -13.24 -9.43
CA GLU A 32 -16.36 -12.79 -10.80
C GLU A 32 -14.96 -12.18 -10.95
N LEU A 33 -14.23 -11.98 -9.86
CA LEU A 33 -12.90 -11.38 -9.88
C LEU A 33 -11.87 -12.27 -10.59
N HIS A 34 -11.23 -11.72 -11.62
CA HIS A 34 -10.04 -12.31 -12.26
C HIS A 34 -8.76 -11.68 -11.72
N LYS A 35 -8.68 -10.35 -11.67
CA LYS A 35 -7.46 -9.64 -11.25
C LYS A 35 -7.79 -8.29 -10.59
N ILE A 36 -7.00 -7.94 -9.57
CA ILE A 36 -6.99 -6.60 -8.99
C ILE A 36 -5.96 -5.74 -9.71
N LEU A 37 -6.37 -4.54 -10.13
CA LEU A 37 -5.50 -3.53 -10.70
C LEU A 37 -5.33 -2.42 -9.65
N LEU A 38 -4.32 -2.58 -8.80
CA LEU A 38 -4.04 -1.71 -7.65
C LEU A 38 -3.28 -0.46 -8.12
N THR A 39 -3.89 0.70 -8.06
CA THR A 39 -3.27 1.95 -8.49
C THR A 39 -2.49 2.63 -7.38
N GLY A 40 -1.53 3.46 -7.74
CA GLY A 40 -0.81 4.35 -6.84
C GLY A 40 -0.19 5.52 -7.60
N SER A 41 -0.03 6.67 -6.95
CA SER A 41 0.51 7.90 -7.57
C SER A 41 1.97 7.76 -8.08
N GLY A 42 2.72 6.81 -7.51
CA GLY A 42 4.16 6.68 -7.72
C GLY A 42 5.00 7.57 -6.79
N GLY A 43 4.34 8.30 -5.88
CA GLY A 43 5.00 9.16 -4.89
C GLY A 43 5.66 10.41 -5.50
N PRO A 44 6.32 11.23 -4.65
CA PRO A 44 6.93 12.51 -5.07
C PRO A 44 8.17 12.33 -5.96
N PHE A 45 8.81 11.16 -5.94
CA PHE A 45 10.05 10.89 -6.69
C PHE A 45 9.82 10.01 -7.93
N ARG A 46 8.59 9.93 -8.42
CA ARG A 46 8.28 9.22 -9.66
C ARG A 46 9.16 9.71 -10.81
N GLY A 47 9.82 8.76 -11.49
CA GLY A 47 10.72 9.04 -12.61
C GLY A 47 12.12 9.50 -12.20
N TRP A 48 12.42 9.61 -10.90
CA TRP A 48 13.75 9.88 -10.40
C TRP A 48 14.60 8.61 -10.42
N THR A 49 15.88 8.77 -10.76
CA THR A 49 16.85 7.69 -10.65
C THR A 49 17.32 7.51 -9.20
N ARG A 50 17.93 6.35 -8.91
CA ARG A 50 18.53 6.10 -7.59
C ARG A 50 19.58 7.18 -7.22
N GLU A 51 20.34 7.69 -8.19
CA GLU A 51 21.30 8.78 -7.97
C GLU A 51 20.61 10.07 -7.50
N GLN A 52 19.51 10.44 -8.15
CA GLN A 52 18.75 11.65 -7.83
C GLN A 52 18.08 11.58 -6.46
N THR A 53 17.76 10.37 -5.99
CA THR A 53 17.16 10.17 -4.66
C THR A 53 18.19 10.01 -3.52
N ARG A 54 19.49 10.09 -3.80
CA ARG A 54 20.56 9.92 -2.80
C ARG A 54 20.44 10.89 -1.63
N ASP A 55 20.20 12.16 -1.94
CA ASP A 55 20.20 13.25 -0.97
C ASP A 55 18.78 13.72 -0.60
N VAL A 56 17.77 12.83 -0.75
CA VAL A 56 16.40 13.11 -0.36
C VAL A 56 16.33 13.29 1.16
N THR A 57 15.74 14.42 1.58
CA THR A 57 15.52 14.72 2.99
C THR A 57 14.09 14.38 3.42
N PRO A 58 13.83 14.27 4.73
CA PRO A 58 12.47 14.11 5.25
C PRO A 58 11.47 15.13 4.72
N GLU A 59 11.88 16.41 4.64
CA GLU A 59 11.02 17.51 4.16
C GLU A 59 10.67 17.37 2.68
N MET A 60 11.52 16.73 1.88
CA MET A 60 11.24 16.41 0.47
C MET A 60 10.28 15.22 0.39
N ALA A 61 10.53 14.16 1.18
CA ALA A 61 9.75 12.92 1.15
C ALA A 61 8.31 13.09 1.63
N VAL A 62 8.05 14.03 2.57
CA VAL A 62 6.69 14.27 3.07
C VAL A 62 5.82 15.14 2.15
N ARG A 63 6.36 15.68 1.06
CA ARG A 63 5.62 16.50 0.09
C ARG A 63 4.94 15.62 -0.97
N HIS A 64 3.77 15.05 -0.62
CA HIS A 64 3.01 14.26 -1.59
C HIS A 64 2.32 15.18 -2.62
N PRO A 65 2.33 14.84 -3.94
CA PRO A 65 1.79 15.71 -4.99
C PRO A 65 0.27 15.91 -4.92
N ASN A 66 -0.49 14.89 -4.50
CA ASN A 66 -1.95 14.86 -4.59
C ASN A 66 -2.66 14.77 -3.23
N TRP A 67 -1.99 14.27 -2.19
CA TRP A 67 -2.59 13.97 -0.89
C TRP A 67 -1.93 14.76 0.23
N SER A 68 -2.74 15.26 1.16
CA SER A 68 -2.26 15.78 2.44
C SER A 68 -2.33 14.67 3.49
N MET A 69 -1.19 14.13 3.89
CA MET A 69 -1.09 12.95 4.74
C MET A 69 -0.12 13.16 5.91
N GLY A 70 -0.18 12.27 6.90
CA GLY A 70 0.81 12.22 7.98
C GLY A 70 2.23 11.90 7.47
N ALA A 71 3.26 12.27 8.25
CA ALA A 71 4.65 12.16 7.82
C ALA A 71 5.06 10.70 7.48
N LYS A 72 4.68 9.72 8.32
CA LYS A 72 5.03 8.31 8.11
C LYS A 72 4.51 7.79 6.78
N ILE A 73 3.21 7.92 6.51
CA ILE A 73 2.60 7.42 5.27
C ILE A 73 3.10 8.18 4.03
N SER A 74 3.48 9.47 4.18
CA SER A 74 4.08 10.23 3.07
C SER A 74 5.45 9.67 2.67
N VAL A 75 6.30 9.27 3.65
CA VAL A 75 7.56 8.59 3.38
C VAL A 75 7.30 7.20 2.78
N ASP A 76 6.33 6.45 3.27
CA ASP A 76 5.95 5.16 2.69
C ASP A 76 5.44 5.30 1.24
N SER A 77 4.73 6.38 0.93
CA SER A 77 4.35 6.70 -0.44
C SER A 77 5.57 7.05 -1.30
N ALA A 78 6.53 7.82 -0.74
CA ALA A 78 7.75 8.20 -1.44
C ALA A 78 8.63 6.98 -1.79
N THR A 79 8.70 5.98 -0.93
CA THR A 79 9.43 4.72 -1.14
C THR A 79 8.60 3.67 -1.89
N MET A 80 7.31 3.89 -2.10
CA MET A 80 6.31 2.91 -2.55
C MET A 80 6.13 1.72 -1.59
N MET A 81 6.62 1.80 -0.36
CA MET A 81 6.31 0.81 0.68
C MET A 81 4.82 0.81 1.01
N ASN A 82 4.15 1.98 1.01
CA ASN A 82 2.71 2.06 1.22
C ASN A 82 1.95 1.16 0.24
N LYS A 83 2.28 1.24 -1.06
CA LYS A 83 1.68 0.38 -2.08
C LYS A 83 2.02 -1.09 -1.89
N GLY A 84 3.20 -1.38 -1.34
CA GLY A 84 3.58 -2.74 -0.94
C GLY A 84 2.73 -3.29 0.22
N LEU A 85 2.45 -2.47 1.23
CA LEU A 85 1.56 -2.82 2.35
C LEU A 85 0.13 -3.03 1.87
N GLU A 86 -0.38 -2.14 1.04
CA GLU A 86 -1.70 -2.26 0.42
C GLU A 86 -1.83 -3.51 -0.48
N TYR A 87 -0.77 -3.88 -1.19
CA TYR A 87 -0.72 -5.13 -1.97
C TYR A 87 -0.95 -6.36 -1.06
N ILE A 88 -0.28 -6.39 0.10
CA ILE A 88 -0.45 -7.47 1.08
C ILE A 88 -1.86 -7.43 1.71
N GLU A 89 -2.35 -6.24 2.02
CA GLU A 89 -3.70 -6.05 2.57
C GLU A 89 -4.78 -6.54 1.60
N ALA A 90 -4.67 -6.20 0.31
CA ALA A 90 -5.59 -6.65 -0.72
C ALA A 90 -5.67 -8.18 -0.81
N MET A 91 -4.53 -8.87 -0.71
CA MET A 91 -4.51 -10.35 -0.67
C MET A 91 -5.38 -10.90 0.46
N HIS A 92 -5.28 -10.31 1.64
CA HIS A 92 -6.01 -10.78 2.82
C HIS A 92 -7.49 -10.40 2.77
N LEU A 93 -7.82 -9.17 2.37
CA LEU A 93 -9.19 -8.68 2.32
C LEU A 93 -10.02 -9.40 1.26
N PHE A 94 -9.48 -9.58 0.08
CA PHE A 94 -10.20 -10.13 -1.06
C PHE A 94 -9.92 -11.62 -1.31
N GLY A 95 -9.01 -12.23 -0.54
CA GLY A 95 -8.72 -13.67 -0.61
C GLY A 95 -8.06 -14.08 -1.92
N VAL A 96 -7.25 -13.21 -2.51
CA VAL A 96 -6.53 -13.42 -3.76
C VAL A 96 -5.05 -13.76 -3.51
N THR A 97 -4.38 -14.29 -4.53
CA THR A 97 -2.94 -14.59 -4.49
C THR A 97 -2.11 -13.40 -4.99
N PRO A 98 -0.80 -13.38 -4.75
CA PRO A 98 0.09 -12.37 -5.33
C PRO A 98 -0.01 -12.23 -6.84
N ASP A 99 -0.30 -13.29 -7.57
CA ASP A 99 -0.36 -13.30 -9.04
C ASP A 99 -1.67 -12.69 -9.58
N ASP A 100 -2.67 -12.56 -8.72
CA ASP A 100 -3.96 -11.95 -9.04
C ASP A 100 -3.96 -10.43 -8.83
N ILE A 101 -2.82 -9.82 -8.46
CA ILE A 101 -2.73 -8.38 -8.22
C ILE A 101 -1.65 -7.76 -9.13
N GLN A 102 -2.04 -6.77 -9.90
CA GLN A 102 -1.14 -5.94 -10.70
C GLN A 102 -1.10 -4.52 -10.12
N VAL A 103 0.11 -4.04 -9.82
CA VAL A 103 0.31 -2.63 -9.43
C VAL A 103 0.44 -1.76 -10.67
N LEU A 104 -0.26 -0.62 -10.68
CA LEU A 104 -0.21 0.38 -11.73
C LEU A 104 0.13 1.75 -11.13
N ILE A 105 1.04 2.47 -11.76
CA ILE A 105 1.32 3.86 -11.42
C ILE A 105 0.33 4.74 -12.17
N HIS A 106 -0.48 5.50 -11.42
CA HIS A 106 -1.49 6.42 -11.91
C HIS A 106 -1.28 7.81 -11.30
N PRO A 107 -0.55 8.69 -12.00
CA PRO A 107 -0.12 9.98 -11.47
C PRO A 107 -1.24 10.90 -11.00
N GLU A 108 -2.35 10.88 -11.70
CA GLU A 108 -3.49 11.77 -11.46
C GLU A 108 -4.25 11.42 -10.17
N SER A 109 -4.10 10.19 -9.67
CA SER A 109 -4.79 9.68 -8.47
C SER A 109 -6.33 9.85 -8.52
N VAL A 110 -6.91 9.79 -9.71
CA VAL A 110 -8.36 9.88 -9.96
C VAL A 110 -9.01 8.50 -9.91
N VAL A 111 -8.33 7.51 -10.51
CA VAL A 111 -8.71 6.09 -10.40
C VAL A 111 -8.08 5.53 -9.15
N HIS A 112 -8.89 5.22 -8.15
CA HIS A 112 -8.38 4.74 -6.85
C HIS A 112 -8.03 3.25 -6.86
N SER A 113 -8.66 2.44 -7.68
CA SER A 113 -8.27 1.09 -8.13
C SER A 113 -9.32 0.54 -9.08
N MET A 114 -9.02 -0.62 -9.69
CA MET A 114 -9.88 -1.29 -10.65
C MET A 114 -9.87 -2.79 -10.37
N VAL A 115 -10.87 -3.49 -10.91
CA VAL A 115 -10.92 -4.93 -10.98
C VAL A 115 -11.14 -5.38 -12.42
N GLU A 116 -10.44 -6.41 -12.83
CA GLU A 116 -10.71 -7.14 -14.07
C GLU A 116 -11.54 -8.37 -13.73
N LEU A 117 -12.66 -8.54 -14.42
CA LEU A 117 -13.57 -9.65 -14.25
C LEU A 117 -13.19 -10.83 -15.16
N LEU A 118 -13.79 -11.99 -14.93
CA LEU A 118 -13.54 -13.23 -15.67
C LEU A 118 -13.73 -13.10 -17.19
N ASP A 119 -14.60 -12.19 -17.64
CA ASP A 119 -14.86 -11.94 -19.06
C ASP A 119 -13.92 -10.89 -19.69
N GLY A 120 -12.94 -10.37 -18.90
CA GLY A 120 -12.01 -9.32 -19.31
C GLY A 120 -12.56 -7.90 -19.15
N THR A 121 -13.78 -7.74 -18.64
CA THR A 121 -14.32 -6.40 -18.33
C THR A 121 -13.55 -5.79 -17.16
N VAL A 122 -13.16 -4.52 -17.30
CA VAL A 122 -12.52 -3.76 -16.21
C VAL A 122 -13.51 -2.77 -15.61
N ILE A 123 -13.68 -2.82 -14.29
CA ILE A 123 -14.51 -1.87 -13.54
C ILE A 123 -13.58 -1.05 -12.63
N ALA A 124 -13.76 0.27 -12.67
CA ALA A 124 -12.95 1.22 -11.93
C ALA A 124 -13.79 2.11 -11.01
N GLN A 125 -13.30 2.40 -9.82
CA GLN A 125 -13.85 3.45 -8.97
C GLN A 125 -13.00 4.71 -9.14
N LEU A 126 -13.67 5.82 -9.44
CA LEU A 126 -13.08 7.13 -9.66
C LEU A 126 -13.61 8.13 -8.65
N GLY A 127 -12.75 9.08 -8.25
CA GLY A 127 -13.12 10.16 -7.34
C GLY A 127 -12.00 11.18 -7.20
N VAL A 128 -12.28 12.29 -6.52
CA VAL A 128 -11.25 13.21 -6.05
C VAL A 128 -10.42 12.54 -4.96
N PRO A 129 -9.13 12.92 -4.77
CA PRO A 129 -8.27 12.36 -3.72
C PRO A 129 -8.66 12.91 -2.34
N ASP A 130 -9.76 12.40 -1.80
CA ASP A 130 -10.34 12.80 -0.52
C ASP A 130 -10.79 11.57 0.27
N MET A 131 -10.18 11.36 1.45
CA MET A 131 -10.54 10.26 2.36
C MET A 131 -11.96 10.36 2.91
N GLY A 132 -12.61 11.51 2.81
CA GLY A 132 -14.02 11.67 3.18
C GLY A 132 -14.94 10.71 2.42
N LEU A 133 -14.61 10.39 1.15
CA LEU A 133 -15.40 9.47 0.33
C LEU A 133 -15.38 8.03 0.85
N PRO A 134 -14.22 7.36 0.99
CA PRO A 134 -14.18 5.98 1.46
C PRO A 134 -14.59 5.86 2.94
N ILE A 135 -14.23 6.81 3.79
CA ILE A 135 -14.64 6.82 5.20
C ILE A 135 -16.16 6.91 5.32
N GLN A 136 -16.78 7.86 4.62
CA GLN A 136 -18.25 8.00 4.65
C GLN A 136 -18.92 6.73 4.13
N TYR A 137 -18.44 6.19 3.00
CA TYR A 137 -19.02 4.97 2.45
C TYR A 137 -18.95 3.79 3.43
N ALA A 138 -17.80 3.59 4.09
CA ALA A 138 -17.65 2.54 5.08
C ALA A 138 -18.62 2.70 6.28
N LEU A 139 -18.88 3.93 6.70
CA LEU A 139 -19.78 4.22 7.83
C LEU A 139 -21.26 4.12 7.45
N THR A 140 -21.62 4.30 6.19
CA THR A 140 -23.02 4.30 5.73
C THR A 140 -23.39 3.07 4.90
N TYR A 141 -22.43 2.22 4.60
CA TYR A 141 -22.64 1.00 3.80
C TYR A 141 -23.85 0.20 4.28
N PRO A 142 -24.70 -0.33 3.37
CA PRO A 142 -24.56 -0.30 1.92
C PRO A 142 -25.10 0.99 1.25
N GLU A 143 -25.59 1.95 2.00
CA GLU A 143 -26.21 3.15 1.47
C GLU A 143 -25.19 4.21 1.05
N ARG A 144 -25.50 4.93 -0.04
CA ARG A 144 -24.73 6.11 -0.44
C ARG A 144 -25.45 7.37 0.03
N LYS A 145 -24.73 8.20 0.81
CA LYS A 145 -25.24 9.48 1.32
C LYS A 145 -24.57 10.65 0.60
N PRO A 146 -25.20 11.83 0.56
CA PRO A 146 -24.54 13.04 0.07
C PRO A 146 -23.24 13.30 0.83
N SER A 147 -22.15 13.54 0.09
CA SER A 147 -20.84 13.89 0.65
C SER A 147 -20.58 15.38 0.58
N ARG A 148 -19.68 15.88 1.45
CA ARG A 148 -19.09 17.22 1.38
C ARG A 148 -17.88 17.30 0.47
N SER A 149 -17.35 16.16 0.03
CA SER A 149 -16.24 16.09 -0.91
C SER A 149 -16.64 16.70 -2.26
N ASP A 150 -15.68 17.31 -2.91
CA ASP A 150 -15.86 17.88 -4.23
C ASP A 150 -16.29 16.82 -5.26
N ARG A 151 -16.95 17.26 -6.32
CA ARG A 151 -17.28 16.39 -7.45
C ARG A 151 -16.10 16.31 -8.40
N LEU A 152 -15.84 15.10 -8.93
CA LEU A 152 -14.82 14.92 -9.96
C LEU A 152 -15.24 15.66 -11.23
N ASP A 153 -14.38 16.55 -11.70
CA ASP A 153 -14.50 17.22 -12.99
C ASP A 153 -13.50 16.62 -13.98
N PHE A 154 -14.00 15.83 -14.92
CA PHE A 154 -13.18 15.22 -15.96
C PHE A 154 -12.52 16.22 -16.90
N THR A 155 -13.07 17.43 -17.02
CA THR A 155 -12.50 18.49 -17.88
C THR A 155 -11.22 19.09 -17.32
N ALA A 156 -10.94 18.87 -16.03
CA ALA A 156 -9.69 19.24 -15.38
C ALA A 156 -8.49 18.38 -15.84
N TYR A 157 -8.73 17.29 -16.58
CA TYR A 157 -7.70 16.36 -17.04
C TYR A 157 -7.60 16.31 -18.58
N PRO A 158 -7.27 17.44 -19.26
CA PRO A 158 -7.24 17.50 -20.72
C PRO A 158 -6.16 16.60 -21.34
N GLY A 159 -5.14 16.22 -20.57
CA GLY A 159 -4.10 15.26 -20.95
C GLY A 159 -4.54 13.80 -20.88
N GLY A 160 -5.69 13.52 -20.26
CA GLY A 160 -6.18 12.17 -20.02
C GLY A 160 -5.75 11.61 -18.67
N LEU A 161 -6.06 10.35 -18.44
CA LEU A 161 -5.65 9.57 -17.27
C LEU A 161 -4.59 8.55 -17.71
N HIS A 162 -3.45 8.53 -17.05
CA HIS A 162 -2.30 7.74 -17.47
C HIS A 162 -2.04 6.59 -16.52
N PHE A 163 -1.57 5.47 -17.07
CA PHE A 163 -1.21 4.27 -16.32
C PHE A 163 0.13 3.74 -16.81
N TYR A 164 1.03 3.43 -15.88
CA TYR A 164 2.37 2.92 -16.16
C TYR A 164 2.66 1.68 -15.31
N ALA A 165 3.49 0.79 -15.82
CA ALA A 165 4.05 -0.27 -14.99
C ALA A 165 5.02 0.36 -13.96
N PRO A 166 5.08 -0.15 -12.71
CA PRO A 166 6.08 0.29 -11.75
C PRO A 166 7.47 -0.16 -12.19
N ASP A 167 8.46 0.72 -12.05
CA ASP A 167 9.87 0.36 -12.18
C ASP A 167 10.34 -0.23 -10.84
N LEU A 168 10.40 -1.56 -10.75
CA LEU A 168 10.75 -2.27 -9.52
C LEU A 168 12.25 -2.15 -9.16
N GLU A 169 13.12 -1.77 -10.08
CA GLU A 169 14.53 -1.48 -9.77
C GLU A 169 14.67 -0.12 -9.09
N ALA A 170 13.94 0.87 -9.58
CA ALA A 170 13.89 2.19 -8.95
C ALA A 170 13.04 2.23 -7.67
N LEU A 171 12.12 1.28 -7.50
CA LEU A 171 11.19 1.19 -6.37
C LEU A 171 11.40 -0.11 -5.55
N PRO A 172 12.59 -0.29 -4.95
CA PRO A 172 12.98 -1.57 -4.35
C PRO A 172 12.13 -1.95 -3.11
N CYS A 173 11.53 -0.97 -2.41
CA CYS A 173 10.61 -1.26 -1.29
C CYS A 173 9.34 -1.97 -1.77
N LEU A 174 8.79 -1.57 -2.93
CA LEU A 174 7.64 -2.26 -3.53
C LEU A 174 8.00 -3.69 -3.92
N ALA A 175 9.16 -3.88 -4.58
CA ALA A 175 9.65 -5.20 -4.96
C ALA A 175 9.82 -6.13 -3.75
N LEU A 176 10.41 -5.61 -2.66
CA LEU A 176 10.58 -6.33 -1.40
C LEU A 176 9.24 -6.73 -0.78
N ALA A 177 8.26 -5.82 -0.77
CA ALA A 177 6.94 -6.11 -0.24
C ALA A 177 6.22 -7.21 -1.04
N MET A 178 6.31 -7.18 -2.37
CA MET A 178 5.78 -8.23 -3.25
C MET A 178 6.49 -9.59 -2.99
N GLN A 179 7.79 -9.57 -2.72
CA GLN A 179 8.54 -10.76 -2.31
C GLN A 179 8.05 -11.30 -0.96
N CYS A 180 7.91 -10.43 0.05
CA CYS A 180 7.40 -10.81 1.39
C CYS A 180 5.96 -11.36 1.31
N ALA A 181 5.12 -10.80 0.43
CA ALA A 181 3.78 -11.30 0.15
C ALA A 181 3.80 -12.76 -0.36
N ARG A 182 4.69 -13.06 -1.30
CA ARG A 182 4.89 -14.44 -1.82
C ARG A 182 5.46 -15.40 -0.78
N THR A 183 6.39 -14.93 0.03
CA THR A 183 6.98 -15.73 1.13
C THR A 183 5.92 -16.06 2.18
N GLY A 184 5.05 -15.12 2.51
CA GLY A 184 3.99 -15.30 3.51
C GLY A 184 4.52 -15.46 4.94
N GLY A 185 3.73 -16.09 5.81
CA GLY A 185 4.08 -16.30 7.21
C GLY A 185 4.37 -14.98 7.93
N THR A 186 5.50 -14.91 8.65
CA THR A 186 5.94 -13.70 9.36
C THR A 186 6.73 -12.70 8.50
N ALA A 187 7.05 -13.01 7.23
CA ALA A 187 7.84 -12.11 6.39
C ALA A 187 7.21 -10.71 6.22
N PRO A 188 5.88 -10.56 5.98
CA PRO A 188 5.24 -9.24 5.97
C PRO A 188 5.35 -8.49 7.31
N THR A 189 5.27 -9.20 8.43
CA THR A 189 5.41 -8.60 9.77
C THR A 189 6.82 -8.05 9.98
N VAL A 190 7.84 -8.84 9.65
CA VAL A 190 9.25 -8.42 9.75
C VAL A 190 9.50 -7.18 8.89
N MET A 191 9.05 -7.20 7.64
CA MET A 191 9.18 -6.08 6.72
C MET A 191 8.52 -4.80 7.27
N ASN A 192 7.26 -4.90 7.71
CA ASN A 192 6.52 -3.73 8.22
C ASN A 192 7.15 -3.18 9.51
N ALA A 193 7.50 -4.04 10.48
CA ALA A 193 8.11 -3.61 11.73
C ALA A 193 9.48 -2.95 11.51
N ALA A 194 10.29 -3.49 10.60
CA ALA A 194 11.56 -2.91 10.19
C ALA A 194 11.35 -1.53 9.51
N ASN A 195 10.39 -1.44 8.59
CA ASN A 195 10.06 -0.20 7.90
C ASN A 195 9.61 0.90 8.87
N GLU A 196 8.76 0.59 9.84
CA GLU A 196 8.31 1.59 10.83
C GLU A 196 9.49 2.20 11.59
N VAL A 197 10.46 1.39 12.02
CA VAL A 197 11.66 1.89 12.70
C VAL A 197 12.53 2.70 11.75
N ALA A 198 12.79 2.20 10.55
CA ALA A 198 13.63 2.88 9.56
C ALA A 198 13.05 4.24 9.14
N VAL A 199 11.74 4.30 8.87
CA VAL A 199 11.05 5.56 8.54
C VAL A 199 11.11 6.56 9.69
N HIS A 200 10.94 6.09 10.95
CA HIS A 200 11.07 6.95 12.11
C HIS A 200 12.49 7.54 12.24
N LEU A 201 13.53 6.72 12.08
CA LEU A 201 14.92 7.17 12.10
C LEU A 201 15.23 8.15 10.95
N PHE A 202 14.65 7.92 9.77
CA PHE A 202 14.78 8.85 8.65
C PHE A 202 14.11 10.20 8.97
N LEU A 203 12.90 10.21 9.48
CA LEU A 203 12.18 11.44 9.86
C LEU A 203 12.91 12.23 10.96
N GLU A 204 13.70 11.56 11.80
CA GLU A 204 14.57 12.18 12.79
C GLU A 204 15.96 12.58 12.24
N HIS A 205 16.18 12.52 10.92
CA HIS A 205 17.47 12.80 10.24
C HIS A 205 18.64 11.91 10.72
N LYS A 206 18.37 10.73 11.29
CA LYS A 206 19.38 9.81 11.78
C LYS A 206 19.96 8.90 10.71
N ILE A 207 19.20 8.67 9.64
CA ILE A 207 19.59 7.83 8.48
C ILE A 207 19.20 8.50 7.16
N GLY A 208 19.84 8.10 6.08
CA GLY A 208 19.51 8.56 4.72
C GLY A 208 18.30 7.84 4.13
N TYR A 209 17.74 8.39 3.06
CA TYR A 209 16.56 7.85 2.38
C TYR A 209 16.74 6.40 1.91
N HIS A 210 17.87 6.09 1.26
CA HIS A 210 18.16 4.71 0.80
C HIS A 210 18.35 3.72 1.94
N SER A 211 18.77 4.19 3.11
CA SER A 211 18.98 3.35 4.28
C SER A 211 17.66 2.77 4.83
N ILE A 212 16.51 3.36 4.46
CA ILE A 212 15.20 2.77 4.74
C ILE A 212 15.13 1.38 4.10
N TYR A 213 15.26 1.32 2.78
CA TYR A 213 15.24 0.04 2.07
C TYR A 213 16.33 -0.93 2.54
N GLU A 214 17.57 -0.43 2.66
CA GLU A 214 18.73 -1.25 3.02
C GLU A 214 18.56 -1.96 4.37
N SER A 215 18.06 -1.26 5.38
CA SER A 215 17.82 -1.85 6.69
C SER A 215 16.62 -2.79 6.73
N VAL A 216 15.54 -2.47 5.97
CA VAL A 216 14.37 -3.35 5.88
C VAL A 216 14.73 -4.64 5.14
N ALA A 217 15.45 -4.55 4.04
CA ALA A 217 15.91 -5.72 3.28
C ALA A 217 16.83 -6.60 4.13
N ALA A 218 17.77 -6.00 4.87
CA ALA A 218 18.65 -6.73 5.78
C ALA A 218 17.89 -7.45 6.90
N ALA A 219 16.83 -6.83 7.46
CA ALA A 219 15.99 -7.48 8.46
C ALA A 219 15.23 -8.68 7.89
N VAL A 220 14.66 -8.53 6.69
CA VAL A 220 13.93 -9.61 6.00
C VAL A 220 14.86 -10.77 5.64
N GLU A 221 16.11 -10.49 5.30
CA GLU A 221 17.11 -11.53 5.00
C GLU A 221 17.60 -12.25 6.28
N ALA A 222 17.80 -11.50 7.37
CA ALA A 222 18.35 -12.05 8.61
C ALA A 222 17.34 -12.85 9.44
N ILE A 223 16.07 -12.49 9.40
CA ILE A 223 15.02 -13.09 10.23
C ILE A 223 14.23 -14.11 9.40
N ALA A 224 14.45 -15.39 9.71
CA ALA A 224 13.79 -16.48 9.00
C ALA A 224 12.25 -16.43 9.17
N PRO A 225 11.46 -16.53 8.08
CA PRO A 225 10.02 -16.49 8.18
C PRO A 225 9.45 -17.76 8.80
N VAL A 226 8.47 -17.63 9.69
CA VAL A 226 7.70 -18.73 10.26
C VAL A 226 6.40 -18.86 9.49
N ALA A 227 6.17 -20.02 8.88
CA ALA A 227 4.91 -20.32 8.18
C ALA A 227 3.77 -20.55 9.20
N ALA A 228 2.56 -20.08 8.87
CA ALA A 228 1.36 -20.24 9.70
C ALA A 228 1.54 -19.81 11.18
N PRO A 229 2.02 -18.57 11.45
CA PRO A 229 2.28 -18.09 12.79
C PRO A 229 0.98 -17.85 13.56
N ASP A 230 1.02 -18.09 14.88
CA ASP A 230 0.04 -17.56 15.80
C ASP A 230 0.35 -16.10 16.17
N LEU A 231 -0.50 -15.51 17.02
CA LEU A 231 -0.36 -14.10 17.38
C LEU A 231 0.92 -13.82 18.19
N ASP A 232 1.36 -14.75 19.01
CA ASP A 232 2.56 -14.58 19.85
C ASP A 232 3.83 -14.66 18.98
N VAL A 233 3.86 -15.56 18.02
CA VAL A 233 4.94 -15.64 17.01
C VAL A 233 4.99 -14.36 16.16
N ILE A 234 3.83 -13.81 15.75
CA ILE A 234 3.77 -12.53 15.02
C ILE A 234 4.36 -11.40 15.87
N ARG A 235 3.98 -11.30 17.15
CA ARG A 235 4.50 -10.27 18.06
C ARG A 235 6.01 -10.42 18.32
N ALA A 236 6.49 -11.64 18.43
CA ALA A 236 7.91 -11.91 18.59
C ALA A 236 8.71 -11.46 17.35
N ALA A 237 8.23 -11.80 16.16
CA ALA A 237 8.86 -11.39 14.90
C ALA A 237 8.85 -9.86 14.71
N ASP A 238 7.77 -9.17 15.09
CA ASP A 238 7.69 -7.70 15.08
C ASP A 238 8.75 -7.10 15.99
N GLN A 239 8.85 -7.58 17.23
CA GLN A 239 9.82 -7.07 18.20
C GLN A 239 11.27 -7.35 17.78
N GLU A 240 11.54 -8.52 17.23
CA GLU A 240 12.85 -8.91 16.71
C GLU A 240 13.29 -7.99 15.58
N ALA A 241 12.41 -7.73 14.60
CA ALA A 241 12.67 -6.85 13.47
C ALA A 241 12.96 -5.40 13.93
N ARG A 242 12.18 -4.88 14.89
CA ARG A 242 12.42 -3.55 15.48
C ARG A 242 13.78 -3.46 16.17
N THR A 243 14.15 -4.49 16.91
CA THR A 243 15.45 -4.58 17.60
C THR A 243 16.59 -4.69 16.59
N PHE A 244 16.40 -5.50 15.54
CA PHE A 244 17.38 -5.65 14.48
C PHE A 244 17.72 -4.30 13.81
N VAL A 245 16.73 -3.52 13.39
CA VAL A 245 16.97 -2.24 12.70
C VAL A 245 17.69 -1.24 13.63
N ARG A 246 17.30 -1.15 14.90
CA ARG A 246 18.02 -0.29 15.85
C ARG A 246 19.50 -0.71 15.99
N SER A 247 19.76 -2.00 16.13
CA SER A 247 21.12 -2.54 16.21
C SER A 247 21.93 -2.35 14.93
N TYR A 248 21.28 -2.45 13.77
CA TYR A 248 21.87 -2.24 12.44
C TYR A 248 22.51 -0.86 12.33
N PHE A 249 21.88 0.16 12.89
CA PHE A 249 22.40 1.52 12.94
C PHE A 249 23.11 1.88 14.26
N ARG A 250 23.23 0.93 15.21
CA ARG A 250 23.88 1.12 16.52
C ARG A 250 23.19 2.17 17.41
N PHE A 251 21.85 2.20 17.36
CA PHE A 251 21.00 3.02 18.24
C PHE A 251 20.41 2.20 19.41
#